data_1f7bcb9a5c572cc1d223b94a8b756aee
#
_entry.id   1f7bcb9a5c572cc1d223b94a8b756aee
#
_cell.length_a   1.000
_cell.length_b   1.000
_cell.length_c   1.000
_cell.angle_alpha   90.00
_cell.angle_beta   90.00
_cell.angle_gamma   90.00
#
_symmetry.space_group_name_H-M   'P 1'
#
loop_
_entity.id
_entity.type
_entity.pdbx_description
1 polymer ?
#
loop_
_entity_poly.entity_id
_entity_poly.type
_entity_poly.pdbx_seq_one_letter_code
_entity_poly.pdbx_strand_id
1 'polypeptide(L)'
;MKQCAHTKVWQTIVAEAREQAEQEPMLASFYHATIIKHDSLKAALSYILANRLNTASMPAMAVREVIEEAFAADPSISEAAACDICATVNRDPAVSMYSMPLLYLKGYHALQGYRVANWLWRQGRKALATYFQNQISVACQVDIHPAARIGRGIMLDHATGIVIGETAVVEDDVSILQDVTLXXXXXXXXXAVPVKSAAIATRKFGKG
;
A
#
# COMPACT_ATOMS: atom_id res chain seq x y z
N MET A 1 -19.28 11.17 2.18
CA MET A 1 -18.39 10.02 2.38
C MET A 1 -18.38 9.65 3.87
N LYS A 2 -18.73 8.40 4.21
CA LYS A 2 -18.65 7.95 5.59
C LYS A 2 -17.17 7.96 6.01
N GLN A 3 -16.89 8.66 7.08
CA GLN A 3 -15.56 8.74 7.63
C GLN A 3 -15.08 7.32 8.00
N CYS A 4 -13.96 6.93 7.42
CA CYS A 4 -13.40 5.60 7.66
C CYS A 4 -12.79 5.56 9.06
N ALA A 5 -13.53 5.04 10.02
CA ALA A 5 -13.03 4.95 11.39
C ALA A 5 -12.01 3.81 11.47
N HIS A 6 -10.76 4.15 11.71
CA HIS A 6 -9.63 3.24 11.76
C HIS A 6 -9.90 2.02 12.66
N THR A 7 -10.45 2.25 13.84
CA THR A 7 -10.75 1.20 14.80
C THR A 7 -11.81 0.23 14.26
N LYS A 8 -12.83 0.77 13.58
CA LYS A 8 -13.92 -0.05 13.04
C LYS A 8 -13.42 -0.94 11.90
N VAL A 9 -12.53 -0.43 11.06
CA VAL A 9 -11.91 -1.23 9.98
C VAL A 9 -11.18 -2.43 10.57
N TRP A 10 -10.36 -2.18 11.60
CA TRP A 10 -9.59 -3.26 12.22
C TRP A 10 -10.51 -4.30 12.88
N GLN A 11 -11.54 -3.85 13.61
CA GLN A 11 -12.50 -4.77 14.23
C GLN A 11 -13.18 -5.66 13.19
N THR A 12 -13.55 -5.08 12.05
CA THR A 12 -14.17 -5.84 10.95
C THR A 12 -13.19 -6.88 10.40
N ILE A 13 -11.94 -6.49 10.19
CA ILE A 13 -10.90 -7.40 9.67
C ILE A 13 -10.70 -8.58 10.61
N VAL A 14 -10.64 -8.34 11.91
CA VAL A 14 -10.47 -9.42 12.90
C VAL A 14 -11.66 -10.37 12.87
N ALA A 15 -12.88 -9.83 12.83
CA ALA A 15 -14.10 -10.66 12.79
C ALA A 15 -14.12 -11.52 11.51
N GLU A 16 -13.75 -10.95 10.38
CA GLU A 16 -13.65 -11.69 9.10
C GLU A 16 -12.63 -12.81 9.22
N ALA A 17 -11.45 -12.52 9.79
CA ALA A 17 -10.39 -13.50 9.91
C ALA A 17 -10.81 -14.69 10.78
N ARG A 18 -11.49 -14.41 11.90
CA ARG A 18 -11.96 -15.49 12.79
C ARG A 18 -12.98 -16.37 12.08
N GLU A 19 -13.92 -15.77 11.35
CA GLU A 19 -14.92 -16.52 10.60
C GLU A 19 -14.28 -17.35 9.49
N GLN A 20 -13.36 -16.77 8.73
CA GLN A 20 -12.71 -17.50 7.64
C GLN A 20 -11.82 -18.64 8.16
N ALA A 21 -11.18 -18.44 9.30
CA ALA A 21 -10.37 -19.51 9.93
C ALA A 21 -11.23 -20.71 10.32
N GLU A 22 -12.46 -20.45 10.79
CA GLU A 22 -13.40 -21.54 11.13
C GLU A 22 -13.89 -22.27 9.87
N GLN A 23 -14.19 -21.50 8.81
CA GLN A 23 -14.72 -22.07 7.56
C GLN A 23 -13.66 -22.85 6.79
N GLU A 24 -12.40 -22.43 6.89
CA GLU A 24 -11.30 -23.07 6.16
C GLU A 24 -10.14 -23.37 7.11
N PRO A 25 -10.18 -24.53 7.78
CA PRO A 25 -9.14 -24.87 8.78
C PRO A 25 -7.72 -24.90 8.21
N MET A 26 -7.55 -25.17 6.93
CA MET A 26 -6.24 -25.16 6.27
C MET A 26 -5.56 -23.80 6.41
N LEU A 27 -6.34 -22.71 6.48
CA LEU A 27 -5.82 -21.35 6.58
C LEU A 27 -5.83 -20.81 8.02
N ALA A 28 -6.20 -21.61 9.00
CA ALA A 28 -6.34 -21.12 10.39
C ALA A 28 -5.04 -20.54 10.92
N SER A 29 -3.91 -21.21 10.71
CA SER A 29 -2.60 -20.72 11.14
C SER A 29 -2.22 -19.43 10.42
N PHE A 30 -2.53 -19.33 9.13
CA PHE A 30 -2.28 -18.14 8.34
C PHE A 30 -3.06 -16.93 8.88
N TYR A 31 -4.36 -17.10 9.15
CA TYR A 31 -5.16 -16.00 9.70
C TYR A 31 -4.70 -15.61 11.10
N HIS A 32 -4.30 -16.59 11.90
CA HIS A 32 -3.77 -16.30 13.23
C HIS A 32 -2.48 -15.46 13.13
N ALA A 33 -1.53 -15.91 12.31
CA ALA A 33 -0.23 -15.26 12.20
C ALA A 33 -0.33 -13.86 11.59
N THR A 34 -1.23 -13.66 10.62
CA THR A 34 -1.31 -12.39 9.89
C THR A 34 -2.24 -11.37 10.55
N ILE A 35 -3.30 -11.83 11.21
CA ILE A 35 -4.34 -10.93 11.73
C ILE A 35 -4.62 -11.16 13.20
N ILE A 36 -5.05 -12.37 13.58
CA ILE A 36 -5.72 -12.59 14.86
C ILE A 36 -4.80 -12.32 16.06
N LYS A 37 -3.51 -12.65 15.96
CA LYS A 37 -2.58 -12.45 17.09
C LYS A 37 -2.16 -11.00 17.27
N HIS A 38 -2.50 -10.11 16.32
CA HIS A 38 -2.11 -8.70 16.39
C HIS A 38 -3.21 -7.87 17.04
N ASP A 39 -2.82 -6.76 17.68
CA ASP A 39 -3.79 -5.93 18.40
C ASP A 39 -4.23 -4.69 17.61
N SER A 40 -3.68 -4.47 16.42
CA SER A 40 -4.01 -3.29 15.63
C SER A 40 -3.70 -3.51 14.16
N LEU A 41 -4.30 -2.67 13.31
CA LEU A 41 -4.01 -2.69 11.87
C LEU A 41 -2.52 -2.45 11.61
N LYS A 42 -1.93 -1.47 12.30
CA LYS A 42 -0.52 -1.16 12.07
C LYS A 42 0.41 -2.32 12.47
N ALA A 43 0.06 -3.05 13.52
CA ALA A 43 0.85 -4.22 13.95
C ALA A 43 0.76 -5.34 12.89
N ALA A 44 -0.45 -5.65 12.43
CA ALA A 44 -0.65 -6.66 11.40
C ALA A 44 0.03 -6.25 10.09
N LEU A 45 -0.14 -5.00 9.69
CA LEU A 45 0.44 -4.48 8.45
C LEU A 45 1.96 -4.52 8.50
N SER A 46 2.57 -4.16 9.63
CA SER A 46 4.03 -4.21 9.74
C SER A 46 4.55 -5.64 9.59
N TYR A 47 3.85 -6.61 10.15
CA TYR A 47 4.18 -8.03 10.01
C TYR A 47 4.07 -8.46 8.54
N ILE A 48 2.94 -8.16 7.91
CA ILE A 48 2.65 -8.57 6.52
C ILE A 48 3.65 -7.95 5.55
N LEU A 49 3.90 -6.64 5.66
CA LEU A 49 4.85 -5.96 4.79
C LEU A 49 6.28 -6.48 4.98
N ALA A 50 6.67 -6.72 6.22
CA ALA A 50 8.02 -7.22 6.50
C ALA A 50 8.24 -8.59 5.85
N ASN A 51 7.23 -9.45 5.91
CA ASN A 51 7.32 -10.77 5.29
C ASN A 51 7.29 -10.70 3.77
N ARG A 52 6.69 -9.66 3.21
CA ARG A 52 6.67 -9.49 1.76
C ARG A 52 7.97 -8.88 1.24
N LEU A 53 8.62 -8.03 2.03
CA LEU A 53 9.77 -7.23 1.57
C LEU A 53 11.12 -7.73 2.07
N ASN A 54 11.17 -8.78 2.88
CA ASN A 54 12.43 -9.27 3.42
C ASN A 54 13.28 -9.94 2.34
N THR A 55 14.59 -10.00 2.60
CA THR A 55 15.54 -10.71 1.77
C THR A 55 16.54 -11.43 2.69
N ALA A 56 17.40 -12.25 2.08
CA ALA A 56 18.48 -12.90 2.86
C ALA A 56 19.39 -11.87 3.53
N SER A 57 19.60 -10.71 2.86
CA SER A 57 20.47 -9.65 3.38
C SER A 57 19.76 -8.74 4.39
N MET A 58 18.44 -8.68 4.34
CA MET A 58 17.66 -7.86 5.27
C MET A 58 16.44 -8.67 5.72
N PRO A 59 16.57 -9.40 6.83
CA PRO A 59 15.50 -10.30 7.29
C PRO A 59 14.28 -9.54 7.77
N ALA A 60 13.17 -10.27 7.88
CA ALA A 60 11.86 -9.69 8.20
C ALA A 60 11.88 -8.88 9.49
N MET A 61 12.60 -9.32 10.51
CA MET A 61 12.67 -8.58 11.77
C MET A 61 13.25 -7.18 11.58
N ALA A 62 14.30 -7.06 10.75
CA ALA A 62 14.93 -5.76 10.48
C ALA A 62 13.99 -4.86 9.67
N VAL A 63 13.32 -5.42 8.66
CA VAL A 63 12.34 -4.68 7.85
C VAL A 63 11.21 -4.19 8.74
N ARG A 64 10.68 -5.08 9.59
CA ARG A 64 9.57 -4.73 10.49
C ARG A 64 9.95 -3.59 11.44
N GLU A 65 11.18 -3.60 11.95
CA GLU A 65 11.67 -2.54 12.83
C GLU A 65 11.57 -1.16 12.17
N VAL A 66 11.99 -1.06 10.91
CA VAL A 66 11.91 0.20 10.14
C VAL A 66 10.45 0.61 9.93
N ILE A 67 9.60 -0.34 9.56
CA ILE A 67 8.18 -0.05 9.33
C ILE A 67 7.52 0.45 10.62
N GLU A 68 7.78 -0.21 11.73
CA GLU A 68 7.22 0.19 13.03
C GLU A 68 7.72 1.57 13.46
N GLU A 69 8.99 1.87 13.18
CA GLU A 69 9.56 3.20 13.43
C GLU A 69 8.77 4.28 12.68
N ALA A 70 8.49 4.05 11.40
CA ALA A 70 7.73 5.00 10.58
C ALA A 70 6.31 5.18 11.12
N PHE A 71 5.64 4.07 11.46
CA PHE A 71 4.27 4.12 11.96
C PHE A 71 4.18 4.86 13.30
N ALA A 72 5.18 4.67 14.16
CA ALA A 72 5.22 5.37 15.45
C ALA A 72 5.48 6.86 15.27
N ALA A 73 6.37 7.22 14.34
CA ALA A 73 6.75 8.62 14.12
C ALA A 73 5.66 9.42 13.39
N ASP A 74 4.88 8.77 12.54
CA ASP A 74 3.89 9.45 11.70
C ASP A 74 2.58 8.65 11.68
N PRO A 75 1.67 8.93 12.63
CA PRO A 75 0.39 8.21 12.68
C PRO A 75 -0.48 8.35 11.44
N SER A 76 -0.26 9.38 10.62
CA SER A 76 -1.05 9.56 9.39
C SER A 76 -0.84 8.41 8.41
N ILE A 77 0.28 7.68 8.51
CA ILE A 77 0.56 6.54 7.64
C ILE A 77 -0.48 5.43 7.88
N SER A 78 -0.70 5.05 9.14
CA SER A 78 -1.67 3.99 9.42
C SER A 78 -3.11 4.45 9.20
N GLU A 79 -3.39 5.74 9.39
CA GLU A 79 -4.71 6.29 9.04
C GLU A 79 -4.97 6.18 7.53
N ALA A 80 -3.97 6.54 6.72
CA ALA A 80 -4.08 6.41 5.27
C ALA A 80 -4.25 4.94 4.86
N ALA A 81 -3.55 4.03 5.53
CA ALA A 81 -3.67 2.60 5.25
C ALA A 81 -5.12 2.11 5.44
N ALA A 82 -5.80 2.57 6.49
CA ALA A 82 -7.21 2.23 6.72
C ALA A 82 -8.10 2.84 5.63
N CYS A 83 -7.84 4.09 5.24
CA CYS A 83 -8.60 4.74 4.17
C CYS A 83 -8.43 4.01 2.84
N ASP A 84 -7.24 3.52 2.56
CA ASP A 84 -6.96 2.80 1.31
C ASP A 84 -7.70 1.45 1.27
N ILE A 85 -7.83 0.77 2.42
CA ILE A 85 -8.65 -0.45 2.51
C ILE A 85 -10.10 -0.10 2.18
N CYS A 86 -10.66 0.93 2.81
CA CYS A 86 -12.04 1.34 2.57
C CYS A 86 -12.27 1.70 1.10
N ALA A 87 -11.34 2.41 0.51
CA ALA A 87 -11.43 2.80 -0.90
C ALA A 87 -11.51 1.57 -1.80
N THR A 88 -10.66 0.58 -1.53
CA THR A 88 -10.62 -0.65 -2.33
C THR A 88 -11.93 -1.44 -2.20
N VAL A 89 -12.41 -1.62 -0.97
CA VAL A 89 -13.68 -2.34 -0.74
C VAL A 89 -14.85 -1.62 -1.41
N ASN A 90 -14.86 -0.29 -1.34
CA ASN A 90 -15.99 0.49 -1.88
C ASN A 90 -16.00 0.56 -3.40
N ARG A 91 -14.84 0.49 -4.04
CA ARG A 91 -14.73 0.73 -5.49
C ARG A 91 -14.56 -0.53 -6.32
N ASP A 92 -14.01 -1.60 -5.74
CA ASP A 92 -13.76 -2.83 -6.49
C ASP A 92 -14.82 -3.87 -6.12
N PRO A 93 -15.77 -4.14 -7.02
CA PRO A 93 -16.83 -5.12 -6.73
C PRO A 93 -16.31 -6.54 -6.50
N ALA A 94 -15.08 -6.84 -6.92
CA ALA A 94 -14.48 -8.15 -6.66
C ALA A 94 -13.93 -8.28 -5.24
N VAL A 95 -13.82 -7.16 -4.51
CA VAL A 95 -13.28 -7.17 -3.14
C VAL A 95 -14.45 -7.11 -2.15
N SER A 96 -14.76 -8.26 -1.57
CA SER A 96 -15.95 -8.42 -0.72
C SER A 96 -15.66 -8.28 0.78
N MET A 97 -14.38 -8.27 1.17
CA MET A 97 -13.99 -8.22 2.59
C MET A 97 -12.86 -7.22 2.80
N TYR A 98 -12.89 -6.57 3.96
CA TYR A 98 -11.85 -5.60 4.34
C TYR A 98 -10.49 -6.25 4.54
N SER A 99 -10.46 -7.55 4.89
CA SER A 99 -9.21 -8.29 5.05
C SER A 99 -8.50 -8.58 3.72
N MET A 100 -9.23 -8.55 2.60
CA MET A 100 -8.63 -8.92 1.30
C MET A 100 -7.49 -7.99 0.88
N PRO A 101 -7.64 -6.66 0.92
CA PRO A 101 -6.50 -5.81 0.56
C PRO A 101 -5.29 -6.04 1.47
N LEU A 102 -5.52 -6.15 2.76
CA LEU A 102 -4.45 -6.36 3.73
C LEU A 102 -3.68 -7.65 3.46
N LEU A 103 -4.39 -8.73 3.16
CA LEU A 103 -3.76 -10.06 3.03
C LEU A 103 -3.19 -10.31 1.65
N TYR A 104 -3.87 -9.87 0.58
CA TYR A 104 -3.63 -10.43 -0.74
C TYR A 104 -3.28 -9.42 -1.82
N LEU A 105 -3.69 -8.16 -1.71
CA LEU A 105 -3.60 -7.26 -2.86
C LEU A 105 -2.24 -6.57 -2.90
N LYS A 106 -1.44 -6.91 -3.90
CA LYS A 106 -0.06 -6.41 -3.99
C LYS A 106 0.00 -4.90 -4.23
N GLY A 107 -1.02 -4.33 -4.88
CA GLY A 107 -1.10 -2.88 -5.05
C GLY A 107 -1.24 -2.17 -3.71
N TYR A 108 -2.08 -2.71 -2.82
CA TYR A 108 -2.22 -2.19 -1.47
C TYR A 108 -0.88 -2.31 -0.71
N HIS A 109 -0.22 -3.47 -0.80
CA HIS A 109 1.07 -3.66 -0.13
C HIS A 109 2.12 -2.68 -0.65
N ALA A 110 2.18 -2.49 -1.96
CA ALA A 110 3.13 -1.56 -2.57
C ALA A 110 2.89 -0.13 -2.10
N LEU A 111 1.63 0.28 -2.03
CA LEU A 111 1.26 1.61 -1.59
C LEU A 111 1.67 1.86 -0.13
N GLN A 112 1.42 0.87 0.74
CA GLN A 112 1.80 1.04 2.15
C GLN A 112 3.31 1.01 2.33
N GLY A 113 4.01 0.18 1.56
CA GLY A 113 5.46 0.19 1.53
C GLY A 113 6.01 1.55 1.07
N TYR A 114 5.38 2.13 0.05
CA TYR A 114 5.74 3.48 -0.42
C TYR A 114 5.59 4.50 0.72
N ARG A 115 4.52 4.42 1.53
CA ARG A 115 4.34 5.39 2.62
C ARG A 115 5.48 5.36 3.62
N VAL A 116 6.01 4.17 3.89
CA VAL A 116 7.21 4.01 4.74
C VAL A 116 8.43 4.61 4.03
N ALA A 117 8.62 4.29 2.75
CA ALA A 117 9.75 4.83 1.97
C ALA A 117 9.68 6.36 1.87
N ASN A 118 8.49 6.91 1.72
CA ASN A 118 8.27 8.36 1.68
C ASN A 118 8.66 9.00 3.01
N TRP A 119 8.28 8.38 4.13
CA TRP A 119 8.68 8.88 5.44
C TRP A 119 10.20 8.89 5.58
N LEU A 120 10.87 7.79 5.18
CA LEU A 120 12.33 7.70 5.21
C LEU A 120 12.96 8.82 4.36
N TRP A 121 12.42 9.03 3.16
CA TRP A 121 12.92 10.07 2.25
C TRP A 121 12.83 11.45 2.90
N ARG A 122 11.69 11.74 3.53
CA ARG A 122 11.48 13.03 4.21
C ARG A 122 12.40 13.21 5.42
N GLN A 123 12.87 12.11 6.03
CA GLN A 123 13.83 12.15 7.13
C GLN A 123 15.28 12.26 6.63
N GLY A 124 15.51 12.33 5.32
CA GLY A 124 16.83 12.37 4.75
C GLY A 124 17.52 11.01 4.64
N ARG A 125 16.82 9.93 4.98
CA ARG A 125 17.35 8.56 4.94
C ARG A 125 17.12 7.97 3.54
N LYS A 126 17.73 8.64 2.55
CA LYS A 126 17.42 8.36 1.14
C LYS A 126 17.92 7.00 0.67
N ALA A 127 19.08 6.55 1.18
CA ALA A 127 19.60 5.23 0.82
C ALA A 127 18.63 4.13 1.23
N LEU A 128 18.09 4.21 2.45
CA LEU A 128 17.14 3.21 2.92
C LEU A 128 15.81 3.34 2.19
N ALA A 129 15.36 4.56 1.90
CA ALA A 129 14.15 4.78 1.10
C ALA A 129 14.26 4.14 -0.27
N THR A 130 15.41 4.29 -0.93
CA THR A 130 15.67 3.70 -2.24
C THR A 130 15.70 2.17 -2.16
N TYR A 131 16.30 1.64 -1.11
CA TYR A 131 16.31 0.19 -0.87
C TYR A 131 14.88 -0.33 -0.78
N PHE A 132 14.00 0.35 0.00
CA PHE A 132 12.59 -0.02 0.11
C PHE A 132 11.89 0.07 -1.23
N GLN A 133 12.12 1.15 -1.98
CA GLN A 133 11.55 1.31 -3.33
C GLN A 133 11.87 0.09 -4.21
N ASN A 134 13.13 -0.33 -4.21
CA ASN A 134 13.55 -1.46 -5.02
C ASN A 134 12.89 -2.76 -4.58
N GLN A 135 12.83 -3.01 -3.26
CA GLN A 135 12.22 -4.23 -2.75
C GLN A 135 10.72 -4.28 -3.06
N ILE A 136 10.04 -3.15 -2.98
CA ILE A 136 8.63 -3.05 -3.36
C ILE A 136 8.47 -3.38 -4.84
N SER A 137 9.33 -2.83 -5.68
CA SER A 137 9.29 -3.11 -7.13
C SER A 137 9.48 -4.60 -7.41
N VAL A 138 10.43 -5.23 -6.74
CA VAL A 138 10.69 -6.66 -6.91
C VAL A 138 9.50 -7.51 -6.42
N ALA A 139 8.99 -7.20 -5.24
CA ALA A 139 7.95 -8.03 -4.60
C ALA A 139 6.57 -7.80 -5.20
N CYS A 140 6.27 -6.57 -5.62
CA CYS A 140 4.90 -6.18 -6.00
C CYS A 140 4.77 -5.77 -7.46
N GLN A 141 5.89 -5.60 -8.17
CA GLN A 141 5.88 -5.13 -9.57
C GLN A 141 5.27 -3.73 -9.70
N VAL A 142 5.50 -2.89 -8.70
CA VAL A 142 5.02 -1.51 -8.64
C VAL A 142 6.21 -0.63 -8.25
N ASP A 143 6.53 0.34 -9.10
CA ASP A 143 7.68 1.22 -8.88
C ASP A 143 7.19 2.62 -8.53
N ILE A 144 7.24 2.97 -7.25
CA ILE A 144 6.83 4.30 -6.77
C ILE A 144 8.03 4.99 -6.17
N HIS A 145 8.42 6.12 -6.73
CA HIS A 145 9.54 6.89 -6.19
C HIS A 145 9.17 7.43 -4.79
N PRO A 146 10.07 7.30 -3.81
CA PRO A 146 9.76 7.74 -2.45
C PRO A 146 9.41 9.22 -2.32
N ALA A 147 9.91 10.08 -3.21
CA ALA A 147 9.60 11.51 -3.17
C ALA A 147 8.23 11.86 -3.76
N ALA A 148 7.57 10.94 -4.46
CA ALA A 148 6.23 11.18 -4.98
C ALA A 148 5.28 11.55 -3.85
N ARG A 149 4.27 12.36 -4.16
CA ARG A 149 3.28 12.78 -3.17
C ARG A 149 1.95 12.10 -3.47
N ILE A 150 1.52 11.22 -2.57
CA ILE A 150 0.30 10.44 -2.77
C ILE A 150 -0.60 10.61 -1.56
N GLY A 151 -1.85 10.96 -1.81
CA GLY A 151 -2.86 11.17 -0.79
C GLY A 151 -3.38 9.85 -0.20
N ARG A 152 -4.57 9.91 0.36
CA ARG A 152 -5.21 8.75 0.99
C ARG A 152 -6.51 8.39 0.28
N GLY A 153 -7.03 7.20 0.56
CA GLY A 153 -8.18 6.71 -0.17
C GLY A 153 -7.82 6.27 -1.57
N ILE A 154 -6.64 5.72 -1.73
CA ILE A 154 -6.08 5.34 -3.03
C ILE A 154 -6.31 3.84 -3.27
N MET A 155 -6.70 3.49 -4.49
CA MET A 155 -6.78 2.10 -4.91
C MET A 155 -5.83 1.87 -6.08
N LEU A 156 -4.87 0.95 -5.91
CA LEU A 156 -4.01 0.49 -7.00
C LEU A 156 -4.53 -0.89 -7.43
N ASP A 157 -5.32 -0.91 -8.51
CA ASP A 157 -6.04 -2.12 -8.92
C ASP A 157 -5.17 -2.96 -9.86
N HIS A 158 -5.06 -4.26 -9.56
CA HIS A 158 -4.16 -5.22 -10.21
C HIS A 158 -2.70 -4.81 -10.04
N ALA A 159 -2.37 -3.59 -10.33
CA ALA A 159 -1.15 -2.86 -10.01
C ALA A 159 0.08 -3.22 -10.84
N THR A 160 0.17 -4.40 -11.44
CA THR A 160 1.35 -4.80 -12.22
C THR A 160 1.74 -3.70 -13.21
N GLY A 161 3.01 -3.29 -13.15
CA GLY A 161 3.54 -2.33 -14.13
C GLY A 161 3.25 -0.86 -13.82
N ILE A 162 2.65 -0.55 -12.67
CA ILE A 162 2.48 0.85 -12.27
C ILE A 162 3.86 1.47 -12.02
N VAL A 163 4.09 2.65 -12.58
CA VAL A 163 5.28 3.46 -12.31
C VAL A 163 4.85 4.87 -11.91
N ILE A 164 5.26 5.32 -10.73
CA ILE A 164 4.97 6.67 -10.24
C ILE A 164 6.29 7.36 -9.96
N GLY A 165 6.59 8.41 -10.73
CA GLY A 165 7.88 9.08 -10.71
C GLY A 165 8.03 10.10 -9.60
N GLU A 166 9.25 10.60 -9.45
CA GLU A 166 9.67 11.49 -8.37
C GLU A 166 8.78 12.72 -8.19
N THR A 167 8.35 13.33 -9.30
CA THR A 167 7.60 14.59 -9.26
C THR A 167 6.09 14.40 -9.27
N ALA A 168 5.62 13.17 -9.28
CA ALA A 168 4.18 12.88 -9.39
C ALA A 168 3.43 13.32 -8.14
N VAL A 169 2.21 13.82 -8.36
CA VAL A 169 1.27 14.18 -7.29
C VAL A 169 -0.03 13.43 -7.56
N VAL A 170 -0.43 12.58 -6.64
CA VAL A 170 -1.69 11.86 -6.68
C VAL A 170 -2.53 12.37 -5.50
N GLU A 171 -3.66 12.99 -5.80
CA GLU A 171 -4.53 13.54 -4.76
C GLU A 171 -5.32 12.43 -4.06
N ASP A 172 -6.14 12.80 -3.08
CA ASP A 172 -6.97 11.82 -2.36
C ASP A 172 -7.99 11.17 -3.30
N ASP A 173 -8.39 9.95 -2.98
CA ASP A 173 -9.53 9.25 -3.60
C ASP A 173 -9.33 8.95 -5.08
N VAL A 174 -8.10 8.61 -5.47
CA VAL A 174 -7.75 8.25 -6.85
C VAL A 174 -7.64 6.74 -6.98
N SER A 175 -8.11 6.21 -8.12
CA SER A 175 -7.92 4.80 -8.50
C SER A 175 -6.98 4.73 -9.70
N ILE A 176 -6.02 3.82 -9.63
CA ILE A 176 -5.00 3.63 -10.68
C ILE A 176 -4.98 2.14 -11.05
N LEU A 177 -5.06 1.87 -12.35
CA LEU A 177 -5.02 0.50 -12.88
C LEU A 177 -3.60 0.11 -13.29
N GLN A 178 -3.42 -1.17 -13.60
CA GLN A 178 -2.12 -1.70 -14.02
C GLN A 178 -1.53 -0.92 -15.22
N ASP A 179 -0.23 -0.95 -15.33
CA ASP A 179 0.54 -0.38 -16.46
C ASP A 179 0.41 1.15 -16.61
N VAL A 180 -0.10 1.84 -15.61
CA VAL A 180 -0.16 3.31 -15.62
C VAL A 180 1.21 3.88 -15.22
N THR A 181 1.70 4.88 -15.97
CA THR A 181 2.92 5.64 -15.65
C THR A 181 2.57 7.10 -15.40
N LEU A 182 3.01 7.59 -14.27
CA LEU A 182 2.80 8.99 -13.89
C LEU A 182 4.14 9.66 -13.63
N UNK A 183 4.25 10.78 -14.37
CA UNK A 183 5.38 11.59 -14.14
C UNK A 183 6.71 10.92 -14.16
N UNK A 184 6.79 10.27 -14.85
CA UNK A 184 7.99 9.61 -15.03
C UNK A 184 8.84 10.38 -15.91
N UNK A 185 8.76 11.09 -15.90
CA UNK A 185 9.54 11.57 -16.85
C UNK A 185 10.32 12.65 -17.02
N UNK A 186 10.48 12.42 -17.78
CA UNK A 186 11.47 13.06 -18.32
C UNK A 186 11.32 14.53 -18.29
N UNK A 187 11.84 14.76 -18.47
CA UNK A 187 12.11 15.94 -18.71
C UNK A 187 11.46 17.19 -18.24
N UNK A 188 11.30 17.61 -18.64
CA UNK A 188 10.95 18.89 -18.56
C UNK A 188 10.17 19.27 -17.31
N UNK A 189 10.49 19.87 -16.93
CA UNK A 189 9.94 20.34 -15.77
C UNK A 189 8.52 20.69 -15.93
N UNK A 190 8.07 19.88 -16.11
CA UNK A 190 6.69 20.18 -16.12
C UNK A 190 6.23 20.29 -14.75
N UNK A 191 5.70 20.95 -14.62
CA UNK A 191 5.01 21.08 -13.43
C UNK A 191 4.27 19.86 -13.22
N ALA A 192 4.29 19.46 -12.11
CA ALA A 192 3.55 18.27 -11.72
C ALA A 192 2.06 18.57 -11.84
N VAL A 193 1.43 17.93 -12.77
CA VAL A 193 -0.03 18.02 -12.89
C VAL A 193 -0.63 16.98 -11.93
N PRO A 194 -1.39 17.39 -10.92
CA PRO A 194 -1.96 16.43 -9.96
C PRO A 194 -2.99 15.53 -10.65
N VAL A 195 -2.92 14.24 -10.34
CA VAL A 195 -3.96 13.29 -10.74
C VAL A 195 -5.10 13.41 -9.73
N LYS A 196 -6.23 13.83 -10.20
CA LYS A 196 -7.40 14.13 -9.35
C LYS A 196 -8.35 12.93 -9.25
N SER A 197 -9.22 12.97 -8.28
CA SER A 197 -10.12 11.88 -7.89
C SER A 197 -11.02 11.34 -9.02
N ALA A 198 -11.26 12.15 -10.06
CA ALA A 198 -12.11 11.72 -11.18
C ALA A 198 -11.33 11.02 -12.30
N ALA A 199 -10.01 10.90 -12.18
CA ALA A 199 -9.19 10.33 -13.26
C ALA A 199 -9.01 8.84 -13.06
N ILE A 200 -9.63 8.04 -13.94
CA ILE A 200 -9.23 6.66 -14.13
C ILE A 200 -8.11 6.71 -15.16
N ALA A 201 -6.87 6.60 -14.68
CA ALA A 201 -5.73 6.65 -15.59
C ALA A 201 -5.50 5.25 -16.16
N THR A 202 -6.01 5.04 -17.36
CA THR A 202 -5.69 3.84 -18.13
C THR A 202 -4.66 4.21 -19.20
N ARG A 203 -3.70 3.32 -19.42
CA ARG A 203 -2.78 3.48 -20.54
C ARG A 203 -3.55 3.10 -21.81
N LYS A 204 -3.72 4.05 -22.72
CA LYS A 204 -4.17 3.70 -24.07
C LYS A 204 -2.98 3.14 -24.81
N PHE A 205 -3.04 1.87 -25.15
CA PHE A 205 -2.09 1.30 -26.13
C PHE A 205 -2.40 1.99 -27.46
N GLY A 206 -1.46 2.78 -27.92
CA GLY A 206 -1.54 3.30 -29.27
C GLY A 206 -1.48 2.10 -30.23
N LYS A 207 -2.44 2.05 -31.14
CA LYS A 207 -2.34 1.09 -32.24
C LYS A 207 -1.15 1.54 -33.08
N GLY A 208 -0.10 0.72 -33.13
CA GLY A 208 0.98 0.88 -34.09
C GLY A 208 0.51 0.45 -35.46
#